data_8fa40cc305f276bbab4cb6e27a4c312f
#
_entry.id   8fa40cc305f276bbab4cb6e27a4c312f
#
_cell.length_a   1.000
_cell.length_b   1.000
_cell.length_c   1.000
_cell.angle_alpha   90.00
_cell.angle_beta   90.00
_cell.angle_gamma   90.00
#
_symmetry.space_group_name_H-M   'P 1'
#
loop_
_entity.id
_entity.type
_entity.pdbx_description
1 polymer ?
#
loop_
_entity_poly.entity_id
_entity_poly.type
_entity_poly.pdbx_seq_one_letter_code
_entity_poly.pdbx_strand_id
1 'polypeptide(L)'
;MFPAPCLSVQFIAVTLKASKPAPPAPIASSNKKSPITLAIDVGGSGLKAMLLDATGRPVSERQRVDTPAVPTPPLVLAGLDELRAQLPSFDRVSVGFPGVIKRGTTFTAANLHPAWVGFPLQLELEKRWKKPVRVANDAAVQGYGAIVGDGVELALTLGTGLGSSLFTNGRLCPGLELAHHPWRKGKTYEDFLGRRGLDKYGKKHWNKLVQDAIDQTAKLFNWDHLYLGGGNTKKIEFVPGKNVKIVSNEAGLLGGVALWREWS
;
A
#
# COMPACT_ATOMS: atom_id res chain seq x y z
N MET A 1 -28.70 39.37 43.42
CA MET A 1 -27.21 39.29 43.42
C MET A 1 -26.86 38.18 44.40
N PHE A 2 -26.71 36.94 43.92
CA PHE A 2 -26.36 35.76 44.72
C PHE A 2 -24.94 35.33 44.33
N PRO A 3 -23.99 35.12 45.28
CA PRO A 3 -22.68 34.65 44.95
C PRO A 3 -22.69 33.14 44.65
N ALA A 4 -22.01 32.73 43.59
CA ALA A 4 -21.80 31.32 43.22
C ALA A 4 -20.78 30.67 44.20
N PRO A 5 -21.00 29.40 44.58
CA PRO A 5 -20.04 28.68 45.41
C PRO A 5 -18.79 28.23 44.60
N CYS A 6 -17.64 28.57 45.12
CA CYS A 6 -16.36 28.10 44.61
C CYS A 6 -16.12 26.63 45.01
N LEU A 7 -16.19 25.72 44.07
CA LEU A 7 -15.84 24.30 44.28
C LEU A 7 -14.33 24.12 44.12
N SER A 8 -13.65 23.96 45.24
CA SER A 8 -12.24 23.57 45.26
C SER A 8 -12.09 22.06 44.94
N VAL A 9 -11.48 21.78 43.80
CA VAL A 9 -11.13 20.40 43.43
C VAL A 9 -9.85 20.01 44.14
N GLN A 10 -9.92 19.13 45.11
CA GLN A 10 -8.75 18.51 45.73
C GLN A 10 -8.24 17.37 44.84
N PHE A 11 -7.02 17.53 44.31
CA PHE A 11 -6.30 16.46 43.63
C PHE A 11 -5.73 15.50 44.66
N ILE A 12 -6.24 14.27 44.70
CA ILE A 12 -5.63 13.16 45.46
C ILE A 12 -4.53 12.58 44.59
N ALA A 13 -3.26 12.80 45.02
CA ALA A 13 -2.09 12.19 44.39
C ALA A 13 -2.04 10.69 44.78
N VAL A 14 -2.45 9.80 43.88
CA VAL A 14 -2.24 8.37 44.05
C VAL A 14 -0.85 8.01 43.56
N THR A 15 0.07 7.73 44.50
CA THR A 15 1.41 7.24 44.18
C THR A 15 1.35 5.76 43.83
N LEU A 16 1.28 5.44 42.54
CA LEU A 16 1.43 4.07 42.05
C LEU A 16 2.90 3.65 42.14
N LYS A 17 3.22 2.70 43.03
CA LYS A 17 4.52 2.02 43.01
C LYS A 17 4.61 1.17 41.72
N ALA A 18 5.46 1.59 40.80
CA ALA A 18 5.78 0.80 39.61
C ALA A 18 6.53 -0.46 40.02
N SER A 19 5.89 -1.62 39.91
CA SER A 19 6.57 -2.92 39.98
C SER A 19 7.32 -3.14 38.65
N LYS A 20 8.61 -3.50 38.75
CA LYS A 20 9.40 -3.90 37.57
C LYS A 20 8.71 -5.06 36.83
N PRO A 21 8.49 -4.97 35.51
CA PRO A 21 7.96 -6.11 34.76
C PRO A 21 8.94 -7.28 34.82
N ALA A 22 8.42 -8.47 35.02
CA ALA A 22 9.21 -9.70 34.96
C ALA A 22 9.79 -9.89 33.54
N PRO A 23 11.01 -10.43 33.42
CA PRO A 23 11.60 -10.70 32.12
C PRO A 23 10.69 -11.64 31.30
N PRO A 24 10.52 -11.40 29.98
CA PRO A 24 9.69 -12.26 29.14
C PRO A 24 10.27 -13.68 29.13
N ALA A 25 9.38 -14.66 29.26
CA ALA A 25 9.76 -16.07 29.16
C ALA A 25 10.42 -16.35 27.79
N PRO A 26 11.42 -17.25 27.72
CA PRO A 26 12.09 -17.58 26.47
C PRO A 26 11.06 -18.13 25.47
N ILE A 27 10.94 -17.46 24.33
CA ILE A 27 10.09 -17.91 23.21
C ILE A 27 10.69 -19.24 22.73
N ALA A 28 9.96 -20.33 22.93
CA ALA A 28 10.34 -21.62 22.38
C ALA A 28 10.50 -21.49 20.87
N SER A 29 11.72 -21.71 20.38
CA SER A 29 12.02 -21.74 18.95
C SER A 29 11.29 -22.91 18.30
N SER A 30 10.08 -22.69 17.81
CA SER A 30 9.44 -23.66 16.93
C SER A 30 10.24 -23.67 15.62
N ASN A 31 10.76 -24.83 15.25
CA ASN A 31 11.48 -25.10 14.00
C ASN A 31 10.51 -25.05 12.79
N LYS A 32 9.58 -24.06 12.75
CA LYS A 32 8.70 -23.81 11.62
C LYS A 32 9.50 -23.08 10.55
N LYS A 33 9.73 -23.75 9.43
CA LYS A 33 10.26 -23.14 8.21
C LYS A 33 9.53 -21.83 7.95
N SER A 34 10.29 -20.74 7.81
CA SER A 34 9.71 -19.42 7.54
C SER A 34 8.88 -19.43 6.26
N PRO A 35 7.66 -18.86 6.26
CA PRO A 35 6.75 -18.99 5.14
C PRO A 35 7.26 -18.26 3.89
N ILE A 36 7.15 -18.92 2.74
CA ILE A 36 7.39 -18.34 1.43
C ILE A 36 6.09 -17.70 0.92
N THR A 37 6.17 -16.45 0.48
CA THR A 37 5.05 -15.67 -0.03
C THR A 37 5.15 -15.55 -1.55
N LEU A 38 4.12 -15.99 -2.28
CA LEU A 38 3.93 -15.63 -3.68
C LEU A 38 3.38 -14.21 -3.74
N ALA A 39 4.20 -13.25 -4.15
CA ALA A 39 3.81 -11.86 -4.36
C ALA A 39 3.41 -11.65 -5.83
N ILE A 40 2.21 -11.11 -6.05
CA ILE A 40 1.61 -10.87 -7.37
C ILE A 40 1.30 -9.38 -7.52
N ASP A 41 1.61 -8.83 -8.69
CA ASP A 41 1.23 -7.49 -9.14
C ASP A 41 0.36 -7.63 -10.40
N VAL A 42 -0.91 -7.31 -10.27
CA VAL A 42 -1.88 -7.29 -11.39
C VAL A 42 -1.83 -5.91 -12.02
N GLY A 43 -1.19 -5.79 -13.17
CA GLY A 43 -1.09 -4.53 -13.90
C GLY A 43 -1.93 -4.51 -15.18
N GLY A 44 -2.27 -3.32 -15.67
CA GLY A 44 -3.02 -3.15 -16.91
C GLY A 44 -2.27 -3.60 -18.18
N SER A 45 -0.93 -3.72 -18.13
CA SER A 45 -0.09 -4.15 -19.25
C SER A 45 0.67 -5.44 -19.00
N GLY A 46 0.67 -5.96 -17.79
CA GLY A 46 1.40 -7.19 -17.44
C GLY A 46 1.08 -7.65 -16.03
N LEU A 47 0.96 -8.94 -15.89
CA LEU A 47 0.85 -9.67 -14.64
C LEU A 47 2.27 -10.06 -14.22
N LYS A 48 2.65 -9.86 -12.98
CA LYS A 48 3.99 -10.17 -12.47
C LYS A 48 3.89 -10.97 -11.19
N ALA A 49 4.82 -11.88 -10.98
CA ALA A 49 4.90 -12.67 -9.77
C ALA A 49 6.35 -12.97 -9.39
N MET A 50 6.60 -13.09 -8.09
CA MET A 50 7.88 -13.59 -7.55
C MET A 50 7.65 -14.20 -6.18
N LEU A 51 8.57 -15.05 -5.75
CA LEU A 51 8.58 -15.59 -4.41
C LEU A 51 9.45 -14.74 -3.48
N LEU A 52 8.95 -14.49 -2.28
CA LEU A 52 9.63 -13.75 -1.23
C LEU A 52 9.75 -14.62 0.02
N ASP A 53 10.90 -14.53 0.71
CA ASP A 53 11.04 -15.09 2.05
C ASP A 53 10.26 -14.25 3.09
N ALA A 54 10.28 -14.67 4.36
CA ALA A 54 9.57 -13.98 5.43
C ALA A 54 10.10 -12.57 5.72
N THR A 55 11.31 -12.23 5.26
CA THR A 55 11.91 -10.89 5.40
C THR A 55 11.57 -9.97 4.23
N GLY A 56 10.94 -10.51 3.17
CA GLY A 56 10.63 -9.80 1.94
C GLY A 56 11.73 -9.82 0.88
N ARG A 57 12.77 -10.67 1.06
CA ARG A 57 13.82 -10.83 0.05
C ARG A 57 13.35 -11.77 -1.06
N PRO A 58 13.65 -11.44 -2.34
CA PRO A 58 13.38 -12.34 -3.45
C PRO A 58 14.10 -13.68 -3.29
N VAL A 59 13.36 -14.79 -3.46
CA VAL A 59 13.90 -16.16 -3.51
C VAL A 59 13.61 -16.86 -4.83
N SER A 60 13.06 -16.13 -5.80
CA SER A 60 12.94 -16.50 -7.20
C SER A 60 13.19 -15.32 -8.11
N GLU A 61 13.43 -15.57 -9.38
CA GLU A 61 13.33 -14.53 -10.40
C GLU A 61 11.87 -14.05 -10.54
N ARG A 62 11.72 -12.80 -10.98
CA ARG A 62 10.41 -12.22 -11.28
C ARG A 62 9.92 -12.76 -12.62
N GLN A 63 8.80 -13.44 -12.60
CA GLN A 63 8.07 -13.87 -13.78
C GLN A 63 7.09 -12.80 -14.25
N ARG A 64 6.81 -12.77 -15.55
CA ARG A 64 5.87 -11.84 -16.15
C ARG A 64 5.17 -12.50 -17.35
N VAL A 65 3.84 -12.30 -17.41
CA VAL A 65 3.04 -12.53 -18.63
C VAL A 65 2.30 -11.25 -18.98
N ASP A 66 1.95 -11.08 -20.24
CA ASP A 66 1.16 -9.90 -20.65
C ASP A 66 -0.26 -10.00 -20.13
N THR A 67 -0.82 -8.86 -19.73
CA THR A 67 -2.24 -8.79 -19.39
C THR A 67 -3.06 -9.04 -20.66
N PRO A 68 -4.09 -9.91 -20.62
CA PRO A 68 -4.95 -10.13 -21.78
C PRO A 68 -5.53 -8.85 -22.35
N ALA A 69 -5.66 -8.75 -23.68
CA ALA A 69 -6.23 -7.58 -24.36
C ALA A 69 -7.64 -7.22 -23.82
N VAL A 70 -8.43 -8.22 -23.44
CA VAL A 70 -9.70 -8.05 -22.73
C VAL A 70 -9.52 -8.66 -21.33
N PRO A 71 -9.12 -7.87 -20.32
CA PRO A 71 -8.67 -8.38 -19.03
C PRO A 71 -9.84 -8.74 -18.09
N THR A 72 -10.67 -9.67 -18.51
CA THR A 72 -11.76 -10.23 -17.69
C THR A 72 -11.22 -11.09 -16.55
N PRO A 73 -11.97 -11.27 -15.44
CA PRO A 73 -11.54 -12.13 -14.35
C PRO A 73 -11.07 -13.53 -14.79
N PRO A 74 -11.80 -14.31 -15.62
CA PRO A 74 -11.33 -15.63 -16.04
C PRO A 74 -9.99 -15.60 -16.78
N LEU A 75 -9.80 -14.64 -17.70
CA LEU A 75 -8.58 -14.56 -18.51
C LEU A 75 -7.37 -14.11 -17.67
N VAL A 76 -7.55 -13.16 -16.76
CA VAL A 76 -6.48 -12.75 -15.85
C VAL A 76 -6.13 -13.88 -14.88
N LEU A 77 -7.13 -14.59 -14.33
CA LEU A 77 -6.88 -15.74 -13.46
C LEU A 77 -6.12 -16.87 -14.20
N ALA A 78 -6.40 -17.10 -15.48
CA ALA A 78 -5.64 -18.05 -16.29
C ALA A 78 -4.17 -17.61 -16.43
N GLY A 79 -3.90 -16.33 -16.69
CA GLY A 79 -2.54 -15.78 -16.70
C GLY A 79 -1.83 -15.88 -15.35
N LEU A 80 -2.56 -15.72 -14.24
CA LEU A 80 -2.01 -15.95 -12.90
C LEU A 80 -1.67 -17.42 -12.64
N ASP A 81 -2.47 -18.37 -13.16
CA ASP A 81 -2.13 -19.80 -13.10
C ASP A 81 -0.87 -20.13 -13.92
N GLU A 82 -0.72 -19.52 -15.09
CA GLU A 82 0.50 -19.64 -15.90
C GLU A 82 1.74 -19.15 -15.12
N LEU A 83 1.68 -17.97 -14.50
CA LEU A 83 2.75 -17.45 -13.66
C LEU A 83 3.06 -18.38 -12.48
N ARG A 84 2.02 -18.85 -11.81
CA ARG A 84 2.16 -19.76 -10.67
C ARG A 84 2.83 -21.07 -11.07
N ALA A 85 2.53 -21.61 -12.24
CA ALA A 85 3.10 -22.87 -12.74
C ALA A 85 4.63 -22.78 -12.99
N GLN A 86 5.15 -21.57 -13.23
CA GLN A 86 6.56 -21.33 -13.47
C GLN A 86 7.38 -21.17 -12.16
N LEU A 87 6.73 -21.16 -11.01
CA LEU A 87 7.35 -20.89 -9.72
C LEU A 87 7.33 -22.11 -8.81
N PRO A 88 8.34 -22.28 -7.94
CA PRO A 88 8.35 -23.32 -6.91
C PRO A 88 7.17 -23.20 -5.93
N SER A 89 7.09 -24.15 -5.00
CA SER A 89 6.04 -24.17 -3.97
C SER A 89 6.16 -22.97 -3.03
N PHE A 90 5.00 -22.49 -2.54
CA PHE A 90 4.85 -21.38 -1.61
C PHE A 90 3.79 -21.70 -0.55
N ASP A 91 3.77 -20.89 0.52
CA ASP A 91 2.89 -21.14 1.66
C ASP A 91 1.66 -20.21 1.66
N ARG A 92 1.78 -19.00 1.12
CA ARG A 92 0.73 -17.97 1.11
C ARG A 92 0.87 -17.04 -0.10
N VAL A 93 -0.16 -16.26 -0.39
CA VAL A 93 -0.23 -15.38 -1.57
C VAL A 93 -0.58 -13.96 -1.17
N SER A 94 0.13 -12.99 -1.74
CA SER A 94 -0.19 -11.56 -1.66
C SER A 94 -0.46 -11.01 -3.05
N VAL A 95 -1.55 -10.28 -3.24
CA VAL A 95 -1.94 -9.72 -4.53
C VAL A 95 -2.10 -8.22 -4.42
N GLY A 96 -1.35 -7.46 -5.22
CA GLY A 96 -1.60 -6.07 -5.54
C GLY A 96 -2.54 -5.98 -6.74
N PHE A 97 -3.67 -5.29 -6.60
CA PHE A 97 -4.69 -5.15 -7.63
C PHE A 97 -4.96 -3.66 -7.92
N PRO A 98 -5.09 -3.25 -9.20
CA PRO A 98 -5.26 -1.84 -9.58
C PRO A 98 -6.73 -1.39 -9.39
N GLY A 99 -7.15 -1.26 -8.15
CA GLY A 99 -8.50 -0.85 -7.79
C GLY A 99 -8.77 -0.95 -6.30
N VAL A 100 -9.93 -0.46 -5.89
CA VAL A 100 -10.38 -0.51 -4.50
C VAL A 100 -10.71 -1.94 -4.11
N ILE A 101 -10.11 -2.42 -3.04
CA ILE A 101 -10.36 -3.72 -2.44
C ILE A 101 -11.07 -3.54 -1.09
N LYS A 102 -12.17 -4.26 -0.90
CA LYS A 102 -12.87 -4.33 0.39
C LYS A 102 -13.15 -5.78 0.73
N ARG A 103 -12.59 -6.26 1.84
CA ARG A 103 -12.78 -7.64 2.33
C ARG A 103 -12.48 -8.70 1.25
N GLY A 104 -11.37 -8.52 0.51
CA GLY A 104 -10.95 -9.44 -0.55
C GLY A 104 -11.76 -9.38 -1.86
N THR A 105 -12.74 -8.47 -1.96
CA THR A 105 -13.57 -8.23 -3.13
C THR A 105 -13.12 -6.96 -3.85
N THR A 106 -13.08 -6.98 -5.17
CA THR A 106 -12.76 -5.82 -6.00
C THR A 106 -13.97 -4.92 -6.16
N PHE A 107 -13.85 -3.62 -5.86
CA PHE A 107 -14.93 -2.63 -5.97
C PHE A 107 -14.77 -1.72 -7.17
N THR A 108 -13.55 -1.46 -7.60
CA THR A 108 -13.24 -0.74 -8.83
C THR A 108 -12.15 -1.47 -9.60
N ALA A 109 -12.04 -1.18 -10.89
CA ALA A 109 -11.04 -1.78 -11.77
C ALA A 109 -10.74 -0.83 -12.93
N ALA A 110 -10.15 0.34 -12.61
CA ALA A 110 -10.02 1.47 -13.54
C ALA A 110 -9.31 1.14 -14.86
N ASN A 111 -8.37 0.19 -14.85
CA ASN A 111 -7.57 -0.21 -16.01
C ASN A 111 -7.81 -1.66 -16.44
N LEU A 112 -8.89 -2.28 -15.98
CA LEU A 112 -9.27 -3.65 -16.27
C LEU A 112 -10.74 -3.69 -16.75
N HIS A 113 -11.24 -4.91 -17.02
CA HIS A 113 -12.60 -5.08 -17.50
C HIS A 113 -13.65 -4.81 -16.39
N PRO A 114 -14.81 -4.20 -16.69
CA PRO A 114 -15.87 -3.90 -15.70
C PRO A 114 -16.38 -5.12 -14.90
N ALA A 115 -16.27 -6.32 -15.44
CA ALA A 115 -16.64 -7.56 -14.75
C ALA A 115 -15.85 -7.83 -13.46
N TRP A 116 -14.82 -7.06 -13.18
CA TRP A 116 -14.11 -7.09 -11.90
C TRP A 116 -14.91 -6.46 -10.75
N VAL A 117 -15.87 -5.59 -11.03
CA VAL A 117 -16.67 -4.94 -9.98
C VAL A 117 -17.52 -5.99 -9.25
N GLY A 118 -17.32 -6.12 -7.95
CA GLY A 118 -17.97 -7.14 -7.11
C GLY A 118 -17.35 -8.53 -7.18
N PHE A 119 -16.22 -8.70 -7.87
CA PHE A 119 -15.56 -10.01 -7.99
C PHE A 119 -14.81 -10.40 -6.70
N PRO A 120 -15.06 -11.58 -6.10
CA PRO A 120 -14.45 -12.02 -4.84
C PRO A 120 -13.04 -12.60 -5.07
N LEU A 121 -12.10 -11.76 -5.52
CA LEU A 121 -10.76 -12.18 -5.97
C LEU A 121 -10.00 -13.03 -4.94
N GLN A 122 -10.04 -12.64 -3.67
CA GLN A 122 -9.35 -13.39 -2.61
C GLN A 122 -9.89 -14.82 -2.51
N LEU A 123 -11.21 -14.96 -2.38
CA LEU A 123 -11.88 -16.24 -2.23
C LEU A 123 -11.64 -17.15 -3.46
N GLU A 124 -11.67 -16.58 -4.67
CA GLU A 124 -11.43 -17.34 -5.89
C GLU A 124 -10.00 -17.87 -5.97
N LEU A 125 -9.00 -17.07 -5.58
CA LEU A 125 -7.61 -17.53 -5.52
C LEU A 125 -7.39 -18.55 -4.40
N GLU A 126 -8.02 -18.38 -3.24
CA GLU A 126 -7.96 -19.34 -2.13
C GLU A 126 -8.55 -20.72 -2.55
N LYS A 127 -9.69 -20.72 -3.23
CA LYS A 127 -10.29 -21.94 -3.76
C LYS A 127 -9.40 -22.62 -4.81
N ARG A 128 -8.81 -21.82 -5.70
CA ARG A 128 -8.01 -22.29 -6.84
C ARG A 128 -6.67 -22.89 -6.41
N TRP A 129 -5.97 -22.26 -5.48
CA TRP A 129 -4.61 -22.66 -5.11
C TRP A 129 -4.51 -23.35 -3.74
N LYS A 130 -5.60 -23.41 -2.98
CA LYS A 130 -5.67 -24.01 -1.63
C LYS A 130 -4.60 -23.44 -0.71
N LYS A 131 -4.38 -22.15 -0.79
CA LYS A 131 -3.42 -21.38 0.03
C LYS A 131 -4.10 -20.14 0.60
N PRO A 132 -3.67 -19.65 1.78
CA PRO A 132 -4.14 -18.35 2.28
C PRO A 132 -3.78 -17.24 1.29
N VAL A 133 -4.72 -16.33 1.02
CA VAL A 133 -4.55 -15.20 0.11
C VAL A 133 -4.88 -13.89 0.83
N ARG A 134 -4.09 -12.85 0.59
CA ARG A 134 -4.43 -11.46 0.96
C ARG A 134 -4.37 -10.60 -0.30
N VAL A 135 -5.41 -9.79 -0.49
CA VAL A 135 -5.51 -8.88 -1.64
C VAL A 135 -5.60 -7.45 -1.12
N ALA A 136 -4.83 -6.56 -1.70
CA ALA A 136 -4.88 -5.12 -1.41
C ALA A 136 -4.77 -4.33 -2.73
N ASN A 137 -5.08 -3.03 -2.66
CA ASN A 137 -4.76 -2.12 -3.75
C ASN A 137 -3.23 -2.12 -4.02
N ASP A 138 -2.81 -1.98 -5.27
CA ASP A 138 -1.41 -1.99 -5.69
C ASP A 138 -0.57 -0.88 -5.02
N ALA A 139 -1.13 0.33 -4.87
CA ALA A 139 -0.47 1.42 -4.14
C ALA A 139 -0.35 1.11 -2.63
N ALA A 140 -1.30 0.37 -2.06
CA ALA A 140 -1.21 -0.08 -0.67
C ALA A 140 -0.09 -1.11 -0.48
N VAL A 141 0.05 -2.06 -1.41
CA VAL A 141 1.16 -3.03 -1.39
C VAL A 141 2.50 -2.30 -1.51
N GLN A 142 2.61 -1.33 -2.44
CA GLN A 142 3.82 -0.50 -2.57
C GLN A 142 4.10 0.29 -1.29
N GLY A 143 3.07 0.89 -0.70
CA GLY A 143 3.17 1.61 0.57
C GLY A 143 3.71 0.73 1.69
N TYR A 144 3.20 -0.47 1.85
CA TYR A 144 3.69 -1.45 2.83
C TYR A 144 5.19 -1.81 2.66
N GLY A 145 5.71 -1.75 1.44
CA GLY A 145 7.13 -1.94 1.17
C GLY A 145 8.00 -0.73 1.52
N ALA A 146 7.39 0.42 1.78
CA ALA A 146 8.08 1.69 2.02
C ALA A 146 8.04 2.16 3.49
N ILE A 147 6.92 1.91 4.19
CA ILE A 147 6.66 2.42 5.54
C ILE A 147 7.54 1.74 6.60
N VAL A 148 7.77 2.46 7.69
CA VAL A 148 8.45 1.92 8.87
C VAL A 148 7.47 1.41 9.93
N GLY A 149 6.22 1.86 9.90
CA GLY A 149 5.15 1.40 10.80
C GLY A 149 5.01 2.23 12.08
N ASP A 150 5.43 3.49 12.07
CA ASP A 150 5.36 4.40 13.20
C ASP A 150 4.59 5.67 12.82
N GLY A 151 3.64 6.08 13.66
CA GLY A 151 2.82 7.26 13.47
C GLY A 151 1.90 7.20 12.23
N VAL A 152 1.68 8.34 11.61
CA VAL A 152 0.89 8.51 10.39
C VAL A 152 1.82 8.56 9.18
N GLU A 153 1.69 7.61 8.26
CA GLU A 153 2.55 7.47 7.10
C GLU A 153 1.72 7.49 5.82
N LEU A 154 2.07 8.38 4.90
CA LEU A 154 1.41 8.49 3.59
C LEU A 154 2.36 7.98 2.50
N ALA A 155 1.88 7.10 1.62
CA ALA A 155 2.59 6.74 0.41
C ALA A 155 1.82 7.24 -0.81
N LEU A 156 2.53 7.91 -1.73
CA LEU A 156 2.02 8.37 -3.02
C LEU A 156 2.83 7.72 -4.14
N THR A 157 2.16 7.13 -5.12
CA THR A 157 2.82 6.52 -6.28
C THR A 157 2.56 7.35 -7.53
N LEU A 158 3.63 7.95 -8.06
CA LEU A 158 3.63 8.82 -9.25
C LEU A 158 3.99 7.98 -10.48
N GLY A 159 2.98 7.52 -11.21
CA GLY A 159 3.11 6.62 -12.35
C GLY A 159 2.27 7.05 -13.54
N THR A 160 1.66 6.10 -14.24
CA THR A 160 0.63 6.36 -15.26
C THR A 160 -0.49 7.20 -14.66
N GLY A 161 -0.98 6.80 -13.48
CA GLY A 161 -1.89 7.55 -12.63
C GLY A 161 -1.20 8.02 -11.35
N LEU A 162 -2.02 8.30 -10.34
CA LEU A 162 -1.63 8.59 -8.97
C LEU A 162 -2.21 7.52 -8.05
N GLY A 163 -1.37 6.78 -7.34
CA GLY A 163 -1.81 5.91 -6.26
C GLY A 163 -1.58 6.57 -4.90
N SER A 164 -2.39 6.20 -3.91
CA SER A 164 -2.26 6.69 -2.55
C SER A 164 -2.63 5.64 -1.52
N SER A 165 -1.89 5.58 -0.42
CA SER A 165 -2.21 4.76 0.73
C SER A 165 -1.78 5.44 2.02
N LEU A 166 -2.65 5.40 3.02
CA LEU A 166 -2.44 6.00 4.33
C LEU A 166 -2.34 4.89 5.37
N PHE A 167 -1.39 5.04 6.28
CA PHE A 167 -1.15 4.07 7.35
C PHE A 167 -1.11 4.79 8.70
N THR A 168 -1.54 4.08 9.73
CA THR A 168 -1.39 4.53 11.12
C THR A 168 -0.79 3.39 11.91
N ASN A 169 0.39 3.61 12.49
CA ASN A 169 1.15 2.59 13.22
C ASN A 169 1.28 1.27 12.42
N GLY A 170 1.67 1.40 11.15
CA GLY A 170 1.84 0.29 10.22
C GLY A 170 0.56 -0.35 9.69
N ARG A 171 -0.64 0.05 10.15
CA ARG A 171 -1.92 -0.48 9.68
C ARG A 171 -2.47 0.37 8.55
N LEU A 172 -2.86 -0.26 7.44
CA LEU A 172 -3.51 0.42 6.33
C LEU A 172 -4.86 1.00 6.79
N CYS A 173 -5.02 2.30 6.63
CA CYS A 173 -6.32 2.95 6.76
C CYS A 173 -7.26 2.51 5.62
N PRO A 174 -8.60 2.63 5.80
CA PRO A 174 -9.54 2.35 4.72
C PRO A 174 -9.16 3.08 3.44
N GLY A 175 -9.42 2.46 2.27
CA GLY A 175 -8.95 2.87 0.97
C GLY A 175 -9.05 4.38 0.71
N LEU A 176 -7.91 4.99 0.44
CA LEU A 176 -7.77 6.41 0.14
C LEU A 176 -7.64 6.57 -1.37
N GLU A 177 -8.63 7.17 -2.00
CA GLU A 177 -8.67 7.46 -3.44
C GLU A 177 -8.35 8.93 -3.73
N LEU A 178 -7.21 9.43 -3.21
CA LEU A 178 -6.77 10.81 -3.40
C LEU A 178 -6.64 11.18 -4.88
N ALA A 179 -6.29 10.21 -5.74
CA ALA A 179 -6.19 10.40 -7.17
C ALA A 179 -7.43 11.06 -7.77
N HIS A 180 -8.60 10.60 -7.38
CA HIS A 180 -9.90 11.04 -7.90
C HIS A 180 -10.49 12.23 -7.15
N HIS A 181 -9.85 12.68 -6.07
CA HIS A 181 -10.32 13.84 -5.32
C HIS A 181 -10.14 15.13 -6.14
N PRO A 182 -11.15 16.01 -6.20
CA PRO A 182 -11.04 17.32 -6.84
C PRO A 182 -9.89 18.13 -6.23
N TRP A 183 -9.06 18.74 -7.08
CA TRP A 183 -7.94 19.56 -6.63
C TRP A 183 -8.02 20.99 -7.14
N ARG A 184 -7.81 21.19 -8.43
CA ARG A 184 -7.71 22.52 -9.05
C ARG A 184 -8.50 22.61 -10.35
N LYS A 185 -9.16 23.74 -10.58
CA LYS A 185 -9.82 24.05 -11.86
C LYS A 185 -10.74 22.93 -12.35
N GLY A 186 -11.49 22.32 -11.44
CA GLY A 186 -12.41 21.21 -11.74
C GLY A 186 -11.74 19.89 -12.14
N LYS A 187 -10.44 19.72 -11.88
CA LYS A 187 -9.67 18.52 -12.17
C LYS A 187 -9.18 17.87 -10.88
N THR A 188 -8.83 16.59 -10.98
CA THR A 188 -8.38 15.76 -9.88
C THR A 188 -6.86 15.86 -9.63
N TYR A 189 -6.40 15.32 -8.51
CA TYR A 189 -4.95 15.18 -8.25
C TYR A 189 -4.25 14.38 -9.35
N GLU A 190 -4.87 13.31 -9.86
CA GLU A 190 -4.30 12.48 -10.91
C GLU A 190 -4.09 13.25 -12.22
N ASP A 191 -5.03 14.11 -12.62
CA ASP A 191 -4.92 14.93 -13.83
C ASP A 191 -3.67 15.82 -13.84
N PHE A 192 -3.14 16.14 -12.67
CA PHE A 192 -1.95 16.99 -12.52
C PHE A 192 -0.69 16.18 -12.23
N LEU A 193 -0.76 15.12 -11.44
CA LEU A 193 0.39 14.41 -10.90
C LEU A 193 0.72 13.11 -11.63
N GLY A 194 -0.25 12.51 -12.32
CA GLY A 194 -0.03 11.36 -13.18
C GLY A 194 0.77 11.68 -14.43
N ARG A 195 1.05 10.67 -15.25
CA ARG A 195 1.83 10.81 -16.49
C ARG A 195 1.26 11.88 -17.43
N ARG A 196 -0.07 11.94 -17.59
CA ARG A 196 -0.73 12.97 -18.41
C ARG A 196 -0.41 14.39 -17.94
N GLY A 197 -0.36 14.61 -16.63
CA GLY A 197 0.02 15.90 -16.05
C GLY A 197 1.47 16.24 -16.34
N LEU A 198 2.39 15.29 -16.14
CA LEU A 198 3.80 15.46 -16.45
C LEU A 198 4.03 15.83 -17.93
N ASP A 199 3.40 15.11 -18.85
CA ASP A 199 3.54 15.35 -20.29
C ASP A 199 2.93 16.70 -20.71
N LYS A 200 1.79 17.07 -20.11
CA LYS A 200 1.08 18.32 -20.42
C LYS A 200 1.77 19.58 -19.90
N TYR A 201 2.23 19.55 -18.65
CA TYR A 201 2.76 20.75 -17.99
C TYR A 201 4.29 20.86 -18.05
N GLY A 202 4.95 19.80 -18.48
CA GLY A 202 6.40 19.70 -18.52
C GLY A 202 7.02 19.53 -17.13
N LYS A 203 8.24 19.02 -17.11
CA LYS A 203 8.95 18.59 -15.90
C LYS A 203 9.05 19.68 -14.82
N LYS A 204 9.43 20.91 -15.21
CA LYS A 204 9.61 22.03 -14.24
C LYS A 204 8.32 22.42 -13.54
N HIS A 205 7.20 22.52 -14.28
CA HIS A 205 5.91 22.88 -13.69
C HIS A 205 5.34 21.71 -12.89
N TRP A 206 5.49 20.49 -13.40
CA TRP A 206 5.05 19.29 -12.71
C TRP A 206 5.74 19.12 -11.34
N ASN A 207 7.03 19.44 -11.22
CA ASN A 207 7.73 19.42 -9.93
C ASN A 207 7.11 20.41 -8.93
N LYS A 208 6.67 21.59 -9.36
CA LYS A 208 5.93 22.53 -8.50
C LYS A 208 4.60 21.94 -8.05
N LEU A 209 3.88 21.27 -8.94
CA LEU A 209 2.61 20.61 -8.60
C LEU A 209 2.82 19.46 -7.60
N VAL A 210 3.89 18.69 -7.72
CA VAL A 210 4.23 17.66 -6.73
C VAL A 210 4.52 18.30 -5.37
N GLN A 211 5.30 19.39 -5.34
CA GLN A 211 5.58 20.10 -4.07
C GLN A 211 4.30 20.64 -3.43
N ASP A 212 3.42 21.25 -4.22
CA ASP A 212 2.12 21.73 -3.74
C ASP A 212 1.25 20.60 -3.17
N ALA A 213 1.29 19.41 -3.78
CA ALA A 213 0.57 18.24 -3.27
C ALA A 213 1.16 17.72 -1.95
N ILE A 214 2.49 17.75 -1.80
CA ILE A 214 3.17 17.43 -0.54
C ILE A 214 2.67 18.37 0.56
N ASP A 215 2.70 19.67 0.31
CA ASP A 215 2.31 20.70 1.29
C ASP A 215 0.83 20.59 1.67
N GLN A 216 -0.05 20.27 0.71
CA GLN A 216 -1.47 20.09 0.98
C GLN A 216 -1.79 18.81 1.73
N THR A 217 -1.16 17.70 1.35
CA THR A 217 -1.36 16.43 2.05
C THR A 217 -0.81 16.46 3.46
N ALA A 218 0.27 17.22 3.72
CA ALA A 218 0.76 17.45 5.07
C ALA A 218 -0.28 18.11 5.98
N LYS A 219 -0.97 19.14 5.46
CA LYS A 219 -2.05 19.83 6.20
C LYS A 219 -3.32 18.99 6.34
N LEU A 220 -3.60 18.10 5.35
CA LEU A 220 -4.81 17.29 5.34
C LEU A 220 -4.70 16.08 6.27
N PHE A 221 -3.57 15.39 6.24
CA PHE A 221 -3.39 14.12 6.94
C PHE A 221 -2.51 14.24 8.18
N ASN A 222 -1.76 15.34 8.34
CA ASN A 222 -0.76 15.51 9.41
C ASN A 222 0.18 14.30 9.50
N TRP A 223 0.66 13.84 8.34
CA TRP A 223 1.54 12.67 8.29
C TRP A 223 2.93 12.99 8.91
N ASP A 224 3.48 12.01 9.61
CA ASP A 224 4.84 12.05 10.15
C ASP A 224 5.87 11.76 9.05
N HIS A 225 5.52 10.87 8.09
CA HIS A 225 6.36 10.50 6.97
C HIS A 225 5.56 10.39 5.67
N LEU A 226 6.17 10.89 4.58
CA LEU A 226 5.66 10.73 3.22
C LEU A 226 6.65 9.95 2.36
N TYR A 227 6.14 8.96 1.64
CA TYR A 227 6.92 8.16 0.68
C TYR A 227 6.43 8.43 -0.74
N LEU A 228 7.36 8.83 -1.62
CA LEU A 228 7.09 9.06 -3.03
C LEU A 228 7.66 7.90 -3.85
N GLY A 229 6.80 7.08 -4.40
CA GLY A 229 7.12 5.96 -5.29
C GLY A 229 6.64 6.19 -6.71
N GLY A 230 6.78 5.16 -7.55
CA GLY A 230 6.34 5.19 -8.94
C GLY A 230 7.40 5.65 -9.94
N GLY A 231 7.22 5.30 -11.23
CA GLY A 231 8.23 5.53 -12.28
C GLY A 231 8.56 6.99 -12.56
N ASN A 232 7.62 7.90 -12.27
CA ASN A 232 7.80 9.33 -12.50
C ASN A 232 8.65 10.01 -11.41
N THR A 233 8.95 9.35 -10.27
CA THR A 233 9.84 9.91 -9.24
C THR A 233 11.23 10.24 -9.77
N LYS A 234 11.70 9.53 -10.80
CA LYS A 234 12.95 9.83 -11.53
C LYS A 234 12.97 11.23 -12.19
N LYS A 235 11.81 11.89 -12.26
CA LYS A 235 11.66 13.24 -12.83
C LYS A 235 11.60 14.34 -11.75
N ILE A 236 11.64 13.95 -10.46
CA ILE A 236 11.71 14.89 -9.34
C ILE A 236 13.09 15.55 -9.34
N GLU A 237 13.10 16.90 -9.25
CA GLU A 237 14.31 17.72 -9.26
C GLU A 237 14.52 18.52 -7.97
N PHE A 238 13.50 18.62 -7.13
CA PHE A 238 13.66 19.27 -5.83
C PHE A 238 14.24 18.29 -4.80
N VAL A 239 14.92 18.85 -3.79
CA VAL A 239 15.36 18.06 -2.63
C VAL A 239 14.17 17.87 -1.69
N PRO A 240 13.74 16.62 -1.43
CA PRO A 240 12.64 16.36 -0.52
C PRO A 240 12.95 16.86 0.90
N GLY A 241 11.93 17.33 1.61
CA GLY A 241 12.02 17.67 3.02
C GLY A 241 12.42 16.46 3.89
N LYS A 242 12.83 16.72 5.13
CA LYS A 242 13.35 15.71 6.07
C LYS A 242 12.46 14.48 6.23
N ASN A 243 11.15 14.67 6.19
CA ASN A 243 10.16 13.60 6.40
C ASN A 243 9.57 13.06 5.08
N VAL A 244 10.14 13.43 3.93
CA VAL A 244 9.73 12.96 2.59
C VAL A 244 10.83 12.09 2.00
N LYS A 245 10.50 10.85 1.64
CA LYS A 245 11.45 9.88 1.08
C LYS A 245 11.02 9.45 -0.32
N ILE A 246 11.97 9.44 -1.26
CA ILE A 246 11.76 8.80 -2.57
C ILE A 246 12.13 7.32 -2.44
N VAL A 247 11.21 6.44 -2.84
CA VAL A 247 11.38 4.98 -2.74
C VAL A 247 11.44 4.33 -4.12
N SER A 248 12.16 3.22 -4.24
CA SER A 248 12.28 2.50 -5.52
C SER A 248 10.98 1.80 -5.90
N ASN A 249 10.79 1.56 -7.22
CA ASN A 249 9.63 0.80 -7.73
C ASN A 249 9.63 -0.70 -7.36
N GLU A 250 10.73 -1.21 -6.84
CA GLU A 250 10.84 -2.61 -6.41
C GLU A 250 10.01 -2.87 -5.15
N ALA A 251 9.71 -1.83 -4.38
CA ALA A 251 8.84 -1.89 -3.20
C ALA A 251 7.45 -2.51 -3.50
N GLY A 252 6.98 -2.44 -4.76
CA GLY A 252 5.66 -2.93 -5.16
C GLY A 252 5.43 -4.42 -4.90
N LEU A 253 6.40 -5.28 -5.19
CA LEU A 253 6.30 -6.71 -4.87
C LEU A 253 6.79 -7.01 -3.46
N LEU A 254 7.84 -6.32 -2.99
CA LEU A 254 8.43 -6.53 -1.67
C LEU A 254 7.43 -6.24 -0.53
N GLY A 255 6.53 -5.29 -0.73
CA GLY A 255 5.43 -4.99 0.20
C GLY A 255 4.43 -6.14 0.37
N GLY A 256 4.43 -7.13 -0.52
CA GLY A 256 3.54 -8.29 -0.43
C GLY A 256 3.69 -9.08 0.88
N VAL A 257 4.90 -9.18 1.42
CA VAL A 257 5.12 -9.85 2.72
C VAL A 257 4.55 -9.03 3.87
N ALA A 258 4.56 -7.71 3.76
CA ALA A 258 4.07 -6.82 4.82
C ALA A 258 2.55 -6.92 5.02
N LEU A 259 1.79 -7.38 4.01
CA LEU A 259 0.37 -7.72 4.19
C LEU A 259 0.13 -8.79 5.27
N TRP A 260 1.15 -9.58 5.60
CA TRP A 260 1.07 -10.68 6.58
C TRP A 260 1.66 -10.32 7.95
N ARG A 261 2.18 -9.12 8.10
CA ARG A 261 2.65 -8.64 9.41
C ARG A 261 1.45 -8.37 10.31
N GLU A 262 1.58 -8.76 11.57
CA GLU A 262 0.71 -8.27 12.63
C GLU A 262 1.37 -6.98 13.14
N TRP A 263 0.76 -5.86 12.83
CA TRP A 263 1.18 -4.57 13.37
C TRP A 263 0.53 -4.40 14.74
N SER A 264 1.35 -4.31 15.76
CA SER A 264 0.92 -4.16 17.18
C SER A 264 0.31 -2.79 17.45
#